data_1e80694fe8b220852213236dd1b198d0
#
_entry.id   1e80694fe8b220852213236dd1b198d0
#
_cell.length_a   1.000
_cell.length_b   1.000
_cell.length_c   1.000
_cell.angle_alpha   90.00
_cell.angle_beta   90.00
_cell.angle_gamma   90.00
#
_symmetry.space_group_name_H-M   'P 1'
#
loop_
_entity.id
_entity.type
_entity.pdbx_description
1 polymer ?
#
loop_
_entity_poly.entity_id
_entity_poly.type
_entity_poly.pdbx_seq_one_letter_code
_entity_poly.pdbx_strand_id
1 'polypeptide(L)'
;MIKPQPARVPTVQEIQALGLIVECGNRDCRRRRWLDLHALPRNATTVSVAALARCRTCGGLGAHVEVIQPVAEIGEQRGVSGPRNIEHAARMRKHVEEYPVSPTHPRR
;
A
#
# COMPACT_ATOMS: atom_id res chain seq x y z
N MET A 1 -8.08 -35.98 -13.01
CA MET A 1 -7.80 -34.58 -13.27
C MET A 1 -7.72 -33.78 -11.99
N ILE A 2 -6.70 -33.01 -11.86
CA ILE A 2 -6.50 -32.23 -10.67
C ILE A 2 -7.22 -30.90 -10.78
N LYS A 3 -8.06 -30.62 -9.81
CA LYS A 3 -8.76 -29.38 -9.80
C LYS A 3 -7.77 -28.28 -9.40
N PRO A 4 -7.68 -27.22 -10.17
CA PRO A 4 -6.76 -26.16 -9.80
C PRO A 4 -7.20 -25.53 -8.49
N GLN A 5 -6.25 -25.27 -7.65
CA GLN A 5 -6.53 -24.56 -6.42
C GLN A 5 -6.71 -23.11 -6.71
N PRO A 6 -7.61 -22.46 -6.01
CA PRO A 6 -7.73 -21.02 -6.16
C PRO A 6 -6.41 -20.37 -5.80
N ALA A 7 -6.00 -19.41 -6.56
CA ALA A 7 -4.78 -18.72 -6.28
C ALA A 7 -4.89 -18.04 -4.93
N ARG A 8 -3.95 -18.33 -4.06
CA ARG A 8 -3.92 -17.68 -2.77
C ARG A 8 -3.42 -16.25 -2.95
N VAL A 9 -4.10 -15.32 -2.34
CA VAL A 9 -3.64 -13.93 -2.36
C VAL A 9 -2.40 -13.84 -1.46
N PRO A 10 -1.27 -13.38 -1.98
CA PRO A 10 -0.07 -13.29 -1.14
C PRO A 10 -0.25 -12.21 -0.08
N THR A 11 0.41 -12.39 1.05
CA THR A 11 0.42 -11.37 2.08
C THR A 11 1.31 -10.22 1.64
N VAL A 12 1.13 -9.06 2.22
CA VAL A 12 1.96 -7.91 1.88
C VAL A 12 3.43 -8.16 2.22
N GLN A 13 3.68 -8.99 3.21
CA GLN A 13 5.06 -9.33 3.54
C GLN A 13 5.66 -10.28 2.52
N GLU A 14 4.86 -11.18 1.98
CA GLU A 14 5.34 -12.10 0.95
C GLU A 14 5.73 -11.39 -0.34
N ILE A 15 5.04 -10.32 -0.68
CA ILE A 15 5.39 -9.58 -1.88
C ILE A 15 6.54 -8.61 -1.65
N GLN A 16 7.02 -8.52 -0.44
CA GLN A 16 8.18 -7.69 -0.09
C GLN A 16 8.01 -6.23 -0.48
N ALA A 17 6.83 -5.72 -0.29
CA ALA A 17 6.56 -4.32 -0.57
C ALA A 17 7.36 -3.42 0.39
N LEU A 18 7.63 -2.21 -0.04
CA LEU A 18 8.28 -1.22 0.82
C LEU A 18 7.29 -0.62 1.79
N GLY A 19 6.05 -0.53 1.39
CA GLY A 19 4.97 0.00 2.21
C GLY A 19 3.74 0.10 1.36
N LEU A 20 2.67 0.62 1.95
CA LEU A 20 1.42 0.78 1.24
C LEU A 20 0.96 2.23 1.34
N ILE A 21 0.32 2.70 0.28
CA ILE A 21 -0.41 3.96 0.34
C ILE A 21 -1.88 3.58 0.40
N VAL A 22 -2.55 4.00 1.44
CA VAL A 22 -3.94 3.69 1.67
C VAL A 22 -4.77 4.94 1.46
N GLU A 23 -5.69 4.89 0.52
CA GLU A 23 -6.55 6.03 0.20
C GLU A 23 -7.98 5.72 0.62
N CYS A 24 -8.61 6.61 1.36
CA CYS A 24 -9.98 6.42 1.79
C CYS A 24 -10.89 6.16 0.59
N GLY A 25 -11.75 5.16 0.71
CA GLY A 25 -12.67 4.81 -0.36
C GLY A 25 -13.82 5.78 -0.55
N ASN A 26 -14.02 6.70 0.40
CA ASN A 26 -15.07 7.68 0.30
C ASN A 26 -14.64 8.75 -0.70
N ARG A 27 -15.40 8.89 -1.81
CA ARG A 27 -15.13 9.85 -2.84
C ARG A 27 -14.97 11.25 -2.36
N ASP A 28 -15.66 11.63 -1.29
CA ASP A 28 -15.61 12.98 -0.77
C ASP A 28 -14.46 13.21 0.19
N CYS A 29 -13.83 12.15 0.62
CA CYS A 29 -12.72 12.26 1.56
C CYS A 29 -11.37 12.03 0.87
N ARG A 30 -11.18 10.85 0.33
CA ARG A 30 -10.00 10.47 -0.45
C ARG A 30 -8.66 10.76 0.22
N ARG A 31 -8.66 10.77 1.55
CA ARG A 31 -7.42 10.97 2.28
C ARG A 31 -6.50 9.80 2.10
N ARG A 32 -5.22 10.09 1.96
CA ARG A 32 -4.18 9.08 1.78
C ARG A 32 -3.25 9.09 2.96
N ARG A 33 -2.69 7.94 3.26
CA ARG A 33 -1.63 7.87 4.27
C ARG A 33 -0.70 6.73 3.92
N TRP A 34 0.50 6.83 4.43
CA TRP A 34 1.49 5.78 4.31
C TRP A 34 1.25 4.77 5.42
N LEU A 35 1.34 3.51 5.08
CA LEU A 35 1.20 2.46 6.04
C LEU A 35 2.43 1.57 6.01
N ASP A 36 3.13 1.50 7.13
CA ASP A 36 4.30 0.65 7.24
C ASP A 36 3.88 -0.80 7.39
N LEU A 37 4.64 -1.71 6.81
CA LEU A 37 4.32 -3.12 6.91
C LEU A 37 4.35 -3.63 8.34
N HIS A 38 5.20 -3.01 9.16
CA HIS A 38 5.29 -3.41 10.57
C HIS A 38 4.00 -3.17 11.34
N ALA A 39 3.17 -2.30 10.86
CA ALA A 39 1.91 -2.00 11.51
C ALA A 39 0.84 -3.02 11.18
N LEU A 40 1.13 -3.97 10.31
CA LEU A 40 0.15 -4.92 9.84
C LEU A 40 0.40 -6.31 10.39
N PRO A 41 -0.67 -7.10 10.57
CA PRO A 41 -0.49 -8.51 10.93
C PRO A 41 0.25 -9.25 9.83
N ARG A 42 0.92 -10.31 10.18
CA ARG A 42 1.68 -11.10 9.22
C ARG A 42 0.85 -11.62 8.07
N ASN A 43 -0.39 -11.93 8.33
CA ASN A 43 -1.27 -12.50 7.33
C ASN A 43 -2.07 -11.46 6.54
N ALA A 44 -1.75 -10.16 6.72
CA ALA A 44 -2.48 -9.13 6.01
C ALA A 44 -2.21 -9.20 4.50
N THR A 45 -3.25 -9.04 3.72
CA THR A 45 -3.14 -8.95 2.27
C THR A 45 -3.65 -7.58 1.85
N THR A 46 -3.39 -7.18 0.61
CA THR A 46 -3.92 -5.90 0.12
C THR A 46 -5.45 -5.93 0.15
N VAL A 47 -6.03 -7.09 -0.07
CA VAL A 47 -7.49 -7.23 -0.02
C VAL A 47 -8.01 -7.01 1.38
N SER A 48 -7.37 -7.61 2.39
CA SER A 48 -7.82 -7.45 3.77
C SER A 48 -7.60 -6.02 4.25
N VAL A 49 -6.50 -5.40 3.88
CA VAL A 49 -6.25 -4.01 4.24
C VAL A 49 -7.31 -3.11 3.60
N ALA A 50 -7.58 -3.32 2.32
CA ALA A 50 -8.57 -2.50 1.63
C ALA A 50 -9.95 -2.64 2.24
N ALA A 51 -10.32 -3.84 2.64
CA ALA A 51 -11.65 -4.09 3.20
C ALA A 51 -11.82 -3.58 4.62
N LEU A 52 -10.75 -3.64 5.42
CA LEU A 52 -10.86 -3.35 6.85
C LEU A 52 -10.36 -1.98 7.27
N ALA A 53 -9.75 -1.25 6.34
CA ALA A 53 -9.22 0.06 6.67
C ALA A 53 -10.36 1.03 7.00
N ARG A 54 -10.18 1.76 8.08
CA ARG A 54 -11.16 2.76 8.48
C ARG A 54 -10.48 4.14 8.49
N CYS A 55 -11.09 5.07 7.83
CA CYS A 55 -10.54 6.42 7.75
C CYS A 55 -10.78 7.16 9.06
N ARG A 56 -9.75 7.73 9.61
CA ARG A 56 -9.88 8.49 10.85
C ARG A 56 -10.56 9.82 10.65
N THR A 57 -10.53 10.32 9.42
CA THR A 57 -11.10 11.62 9.13
C THR A 57 -12.61 11.56 8.93
N CYS A 58 -13.08 10.61 8.14
CA CYS A 58 -14.51 10.53 7.85
C CYS A 58 -15.20 9.31 8.46
N GLY A 59 -14.42 8.40 9.04
CA GLY A 59 -14.99 7.20 9.64
C GLY A 59 -15.41 6.12 8.65
N GLY A 60 -15.22 6.37 7.37
CA GLY A 60 -15.63 5.39 6.35
C GLY A 60 -14.81 4.13 6.38
N LEU A 61 -15.44 3.03 6.03
CA LEU A 61 -14.77 1.74 5.95
C LEU A 61 -14.44 1.44 4.50
N GLY A 62 -13.27 0.89 4.29
CA GLY A 62 -12.83 0.53 2.95
C GLY A 62 -11.86 1.55 2.38
N ALA A 63 -10.96 1.06 1.59
CA ALA A 63 -9.90 1.90 1.04
C ALA A 63 -9.38 1.33 -0.26
N HIS A 64 -8.71 2.17 -1.01
CA HIS A 64 -7.91 1.73 -2.15
C HIS A 64 -6.48 1.61 -1.64
N VAL A 65 -5.80 0.56 -2.03
CA VAL A 65 -4.45 0.29 -1.56
C VAL A 65 -3.51 0.25 -2.75
N GLU A 66 -2.45 1.02 -2.65
CA GLU A 66 -1.39 1.01 -3.65
C GLU A 66 -0.14 0.42 -3.01
N VAL A 67 0.42 -0.60 -3.64
CA VAL A 67 1.63 -1.26 -3.14
C VAL A 67 2.84 -0.53 -3.70
N ILE A 68 3.74 -0.11 -2.82
CA ILE A 68 4.97 0.53 -3.25
C ILE A 68 6.05 -0.54 -3.36
N GLN A 69 6.44 -0.78 -4.58
CA GLN A 69 7.38 -1.86 -4.91
C GLN A 69 8.82 -1.42 -4.72
N PRO A 70 9.72 -2.38 -4.42
CA PRO A 70 11.14 -2.06 -4.39
C PRO A 70 11.64 -1.61 -5.76
N VAL A 71 12.62 -0.75 -5.75
CA VAL A 71 13.29 -0.32 -6.96
C VAL A 71 14.29 -1.39 -7.35
N ALA A 72 14.27 -1.80 -8.61
CA ALA A 72 15.23 -2.80 -9.09
C ALA A 72 16.61 -2.15 -9.21
N GLU A 73 17.62 -2.84 -8.73
CA GLU A 73 18.98 -2.39 -8.86
C GLU A 73 19.69 -3.24 -9.87
N ILE A 74 20.44 -2.62 -10.75
CA ILE A 74 21.12 -3.31 -11.80
C ILE A 74 22.17 -4.24 -11.21
N GLY A 75 22.09 -5.49 -11.60
CA GLY A 75 23.11 -6.46 -11.24
C GLY A 75 23.02 -7.03 -9.85
N GLU A 76 22.06 -6.63 -9.07
CA GLU A 76 21.95 -7.13 -7.75
C GLU A 76 20.60 -7.10 -7.15
N GLN A 77 20.27 -8.17 -6.48
CA GLN A 77 19.02 -8.26 -5.78
C GLN A 77 19.27 -8.00 -4.33
N ARG A 78 18.84 -6.86 -3.87
CA ARG A 78 19.11 -6.53 -2.50
C ARG A 78 17.94 -6.60 -1.59
N GLY A 79 16.83 -6.88 -1.98
CA GLY A 79 15.66 -6.87 -1.13
C GLY A 79 15.30 -5.46 -0.76
N VAL A 80 14.40 -5.33 0.23
CA VAL A 80 13.75 -4.06 0.51
C VAL A 80 14.59 -3.09 1.31
N SER A 81 15.70 -3.55 1.87
CA SER A 81 16.51 -2.69 2.72
C SER A 81 17.69 -2.06 2.00
N GLY A 82 17.79 -2.21 0.70
CA GLY A 82 18.87 -1.56 -0.04
C GLY A 82 18.74 -0.05 -0.01
N PRO A 83 19.84 0.68 -0.19
CA PRO A 83 19.82 2.13 -0.07
C PRO A 83 18.82 2.82 -0.98
N ARG A 84 18.70 2.36 -2.22
CA ARG A 84 17.73 2.95 -3.15
C ARG A 84 16.31 2.72 -2.70
N ASN A 85 16.06 1.59 -2.06
CA ASN A 85 14.73 1.29 -1.58
C ASN A 85 14.39 2.12 -0.35
N ILE A 86 15.38 2.38 0.49
CA ILE A 86 15.18 3.25 1.64
C ILE A 86 14.81 4.66 1.18
N GLU A 87 15.53 5.15 0.19
CA GLU A 87 15.25 6.48 -0.37
C GLU A 87 13.90 6.53 -1.06
N HIS A 88 13.59 5.48 -1.81
CA HIS A 88 12.32 5.42 -2.51
C HIS A 88 11.15 5.43 -1.53
N ALA A 89 11.24 4.61 -0.49
CA ALA A 89 10.19 4.56 0.52
C ALA A 89 10.04 5.91 1.22
N ALA A 90 11.15 6.54 1.57
CA ALA A 90 11.13 7.83 2.24
C ALA A 90 10.49 8.90 1.36
N ARG A 91 10.79 8.87 0.07
CA ARG A 91 10.24 9.83 -0.87
C ARG A 91 8.72 9.65 -1.03
N MET A 92 8.28 8.40 -1.14
CA MET A 92 6.86 8.14 -1.29
C MET A 92 6.09 8.51 -0.03
N ARG A 93 6.66 8.20 1.13
CA ARG A 93 6.06 8.54 2.40
C ARG A 93 5.93 10.05 2.54
N LYS A 94 7.00 10.78 2.22
CA LYS A 94 7.00 12.23 2.30
C LYS A 94 5.95 12.82 1.35
N HIS A 95 5.85 12.27 0.15
CA HIS A 95 4.87 12.74 -0.81
C HIS A 95 3.45 12.61 -0.26
N VAL A 96 3.14 11.48 0.35
CA VAL A 96 1.82 11.26 0.93
C VAL A 96 1.56 12.21 2.08
N GLU A 97 2.59 12.48 2.90
CA GLU A 97 2.45 13.40 4.02
C GLU A 97 2.26 14.84 3.56
N GLU A 98 2.89 15.21 2.47
CA GLU A 98 2.74 16.57 1.91
C GLU A 98 1.42 16.72 1.16
N TYR A 99 0.94 15.66 0.55
CA TYR A 99 -0.28 15.71 -0.23
C TYR A 99 -1.24 14.62 0.25
N PRO A 100 -1.82 14.84 1.43
CA PRO A 100 -2.61 13.78 2.06
C PRO A 100 -3.93 13.46 1.39
N VAL A 101 -4.30 14.24 0.39
CA VAL A 101 -5.52 13.95 -0.37
C VAL A 101 -5.12 13.61 -1.78
N SER A 102 -5.71 12.56 -2.33
CA SER A 102 -5.42 12.14 -3.68
C SER A 102 -5.66 13.27 -4.67
N PRO A 103 -4.77 13.45 -5.64
CA PRO A 103 -4.99 14.44 -6.69
C PRO A 103 -6.29 14.13 -7.36
N THR A 104 -7.12 15.12 -7.47
CA THR A 104 -8.36 14.84 -7.86
C THR A 104 -8.60 14.61 -9.16
N HIS A 105 -9.54 13.84 -9.38
CA HIS A 105 -10.31 13.82 -10.56
C HIS A 105 -11.21 14.99 -10.55
N PRO A 106 -11.53 15.51 -11.69
CA PRO A 106 -12.46 16.61 -11.77
C PRO A 106 -13.76 16.21 -11.11
N ARG A 107 -14.27 17.08 -10.31
CA ARG A 107 -15.49 16.79 -9.69
C ARG A 107 -16.56 16.90 -10.68
N ARG A 108 -17.53 16.10 -10.50
CA ARG A 108 -18.55 16.18 -11.46
C ARG A 108 -19.81 16.45 -10.85
#